data_c80c521edb4ab058b349c2b7bd97cbda
#
_entry.id   c80c521edb4ab058b349c2b7bd97cbda
#
_cell.length_a   1.000
_cell.length_b   1.000
_cell.length_c   1.000
_cell.angle_alpha   90.00
_cell.angle_beta   90.00
_cell.angle_gamma   90.00
#
_symmetry.space_group_name_H-M   'P 1'
#
loop_
_entity.id
_entity.type
_entity.pdbx_description
1 polymer ?
#
loop_
_entity_poly.entity_id
_entity_poly.type
_entity_poly.pdbx_seq_one_letter_code
_entity_poly.pdbx_strand_id
1 'polypeptide(L)'
;MNFAESIVRSCKEHPNKTACTICGRSVTYGELAASALKLAERLSSAAYGPAVIYGKRSTTFVSAILGCMIAERMYIPCDESCPEMRLADICRQSAAAAVISDRPLCFTDMPDLILTAAFSGKKRAKGTNELPVPHHKMLYTIFTSGSTGEPKGVPISAENMQSFLDFACSDSGLGFTSNDITLGTSVFSFDLSCADIFPSLANGGTFISVSPEELAYPETWQTVRHITRLNCTPTFLRLLMTCPSFSAEYMPDLKTAVCCGEPLRAKTAVRFFARFPKAHLLNAYGPTEACCAVSASEIFPDEINEAEDLPCGDIKNAACEIFLGENNEIMLRGKSVFGGYLNAPQSVIRPDGSYPTGDKGRIENGRLYCISRLDGMIKYKGYRIETGEIESAACRFPNVDAAKVTAVRDSSGDVRGIKLTAFCNEKSGVSPASLIGFLSEYLPEYMLPTQTEISHNEHLTASGKIK
;
A
#
# COMPACT_ATOMS: atom_id res chain seq x y z
N MET A 1 15.27 11.81 17.21
CA MET A 1 14.91 10.44 17.70
C MET A 1 14.53 9.66 16.48
N ASN A 2 15.08 8.47 16.31
CA ASN A 2 14.74 7.69 15.13
C ASN A 2 13.36 7.02 15.34
N PHE A 3 12.67 6.68 14.26
CA PHE A 3 11.29 6.17 14.33
C PHE A 3 11.19 4.85 15.12
N ALA A 4 12.20 3.97 15.02
CA ALA A 4 12.24 2.72 15.76
C ALA A 4 12.35 2.96 17.27
N GLU A 5 13.15 3.95 17.70
CA GLU A 5 13.21 4.41 19.09
C GLU A 5 11.85 4.91 19.56
N SER A 6 11.12 5.66 18.70
CA SER A 6 9.79 6.18 19.03
C SER A 6 8.78 5.06 19.25
N ILE A 7 8.76 4.01 18.41
CA ILE A 7 7.88 2.84 18.60
C ILE A 7 8.25 2.08 19.88
N VAL A 8 9.54 1.83 20.12
CA VAL A 8 10.01 1.17 21.35
C VAL A 8 9.62 1.97 22.58
N ARG A 9 9.76 3.29 22.54
CA ARG A 9 9.33 4.20 23.61
C ARG A 9 7.82 4.07 23.85
N SER A 10 7.00 4.12 22.80
CA SER A 10 5.54 3.97 22.92
C SER A 10 5.15 2.64 23.60
N CYS A 11 5.85 1.55 23.27
CA CYS A 11 5.64 0.26 23.93
C CYS A 11 5.99 0.28 25.43
N LYS A 12 7.04 1.02 25.81
CA LYS A 12 7.50 1.14 27.21
C LYS A 12 6.63 2.07 28.03
N GLU A 13 6.28 3.23 27.48
CA GLU A 13 5.54 4.29 28.20
C GLU A 13 4.04 3.99 28.29
N HIS A 14 3.47 3.30 27.29
CA HIS A 14 2.03 3.05 27.19
C HIS A 14 1.66 1.56 27.09
N PRO A 15 2.22 0.65 27.91
CA PRO A 15 2.08 -0.81 27.71
C PRO A 15 0.63 -1.30 27.78
N ASN A 16 -0.25 -0.59 28.46
CA ASN A 16 -1.66 -0.95 28.64
C ASN A 16 -2.60 -0.24 27.64
N LYS A 17 -2.11 0.76 26.87
CA LYS A 17 -2.88 1.43 25.83
C LYS A 17 -3.07 0.50 24.64
N THR A 18 -4.25 0.53 24.02
CA THR A 18 -4.49 -0.19 22.76
C THR A 18 -3.56 0.35 21.65
N ALA A 19 -2.73 -0.53 21.10
CA ALA A 19 -1.86 -0.21 19.98
C ALA A 19 -2.62 -0.35 18.65
N CYS A 20 -3.35 -1.47 18.48
CA CYS A 20 -4.16 -1.66 17.29
C CYS A 20 -5.40 -2.54 17.54
N THR A 21 -6.43 -2.31 16.70
CA THR A 21 -7.64 -3.13 16.60
C THR A 21 -7.84 -3.53 15.14
N ILE A 22 -7.87 -4.84 14.86
CA ILE A 22 -7.98 -5.40 13.52
C ILE A 22 -8.94 -6.57 13.55
N CYS A 23 -9.91 -6.60 12.65
CA CYS A 23 -10.98 -7.63 12.62
C CYS A 23 -11.61 -7.83 14.01
N GLY A 24 -11.98 -6.73 14.66
CA GLY A 24 -12.59 -6.74 16.00
C GLY A 24 -11.68 -7.19 17.16
N ARG A 25 -10.43 -7.54 16.89
CA ARG A 25 -9.46 -7.95 17.93
C ARG A 25 -8.50 -6.81 18.24
N SER A 26 -8.44 -6.44 19.52
CA SER A 26 -7.51 -5.42 20.03
C SER A 26 -6.30 -6.05 20.70
N VAL A 27 -5.15 -5.40 20.58
CA VAL A 27 -3.94 -5.68 21.36
C VAL A 27 -3.37 -4.38 21.91
N THR A 28 -2.81 -4.46 23.12
CA THR A 28 -2.11 -3.35 23.75
C THR A 28 -0.67 -3.26 23.23
N TYR A 29 0.00 -2.12 23.47
CA TYR A 29 1.42 -1.97 23.16
C TYR A 29 2.29 -3.02 23.83
N GLY A 30 1.98 -3.39 25.08
CA GLY A 30 2.69 -4.45 25.80
C GLY A 30 2.49 -5.84 25.20
N GLU A 31 1.27 -6.17 24.74
CA GLU A 31 0.98 -7.44 24.07
C GLU A 31 1.63 -7.51 22.68
N LEU A 32 1.60 -6.38 21.96
CA LEU A 32 2.28 -6.23 20.67
C LEU A 32 3.79 -6.47 20.82
N ALA A 33 4.43 -5.79 21.78
CA ALA A 33 5.85 -5.94 22.07
C ALA A 33 6.22 -7.38 22.48
N ALA A 34 5.40 -8.01 23.33
CA ALA A 34 5.61 -9.38 23.77
C ALA A 34 5.57 -10.39 22.62
N SER A 35 4.62 -10.21 21.69
CA SER A 35 4.51 -11.06 20.50
C SER A 35 5.68 -10.83 19.54
N ALA A 36 6.09 -9.58 19.36
CA ALA A 36 7.21 -9.19 18.52
C ALA A 36 8.55 -9.77 19.02
N LEU A 37 8.81 -9.74 20.34
CA LEU A 37 10.00 -10.33 20.95
C LEU A 37 10.09 -11.84 20.72
N LYS A 38 8.97 -12.56 20.91
CA LYS A 38 8.95 -14.01 20.65
C LYS A 38 9.24 -14.34 19.20
N LEU A 39 8.76 -13.54 18.25
CA LEU A 39 9.10 -13.73 16.85
C LEU A 39 10.56 -13.41 16.59
N ALA A 40 11.10 -12.33 17.16
CA ALA A 40 12.51 -11.98 17.01
C ALA A 40 13.44 -13.10 17.51
N GLU A 41 13.12 -13.74 18.64
CA GLU A 41 13.82 -14.92 19.14
C GLU A 41 13.78 -16.09 18.13
N ARG A 42 12.63 -16.34 17.51
CA ARG A 42 12.50 -17.38 16.47
C ARG A 42 13.34 -17.05 15.24
N LEU A 43 13.27 -15.80 14.78
CA LEU A 43 14.05 -15.34 13.64
C LEU A 43 15.57 -15.43 13.90
N SER A 44 16.02 -15.24 15.13
CA SER A 44 17.45 -15.35 15.48
C SER A 44 18.01 -16.75 15.28
N SER A 45 17.18 -17.80 15.29
CA SER A 45 17.60 -19.18 15.03
C SER A 45 17.48 -19.59 13.56
N ALA A 46 16.83 -18.79 12.71
CA ALA A 46 16.74 -19.02 11.26
C ALA A 46 17.92 -18.38 10.52
N ALA A 47 18.19 -18.82 9.28
CA ALA A 47 19.19 -18.20 8.41
C ALA A 47 18.95 -16.69 8.31
N TYR A 48 20.03 -15.87 8.25
CA TYR A 48 19.88 -14.42 8.11
C TYR A 48 19.43 -14.04 6.70
N GLY A 49 18.44 -13.16 6.62
CA GLY A 49 17.90 -12.66 5.35
C GLY A 49 16.52 -12.04 5.54
N PRO A 50 15.89 -11.57 4.48
CA PRO A 50 14.52 -11.04 4.51
C PRO A 50 13.51 -12.05 5.03
N ALA A 51 12.42 -11.57 5.62
CA ALA A 51 11.30 -12.38 6.08
C ALA A 51 10.02 -11.96 5.39
N VAL A 52 9.36 -12.88 4.68
CA VAL A 52 8.04 -12.65 4.09
C VAL A 52 6.98 -12.85 5.17
N ILE A 53 6.06 -11.91 5.30
CA ILE A 53 4.89 -12.02 6.19
C ILE A 53 3.68 -12.26 5.28
N TYR A 54 3.09 -13.44 5.36
CA TYR A 54 1.99 -13.88 4.52
C TYR A 54 0.74 -14.21 5.32
N GLY A 55 -0.41 -13.68 4.94
CA GLY A 55 -1.69 -14.02 5.55
C GLY A 55 -2.68 -12.87 5.66
N LYS A 56 -3.73 -13.13 6.46
CA LYS A 56 -4.81 -12.17 6.70
C LYS A 56 -4.34 -10.95 7.47
N ARG A 57 -4.99 -9.82 7.23
CA ARG A 57 -4.88 -8.67 8.12
C ARG A 57 -5.22 -9.09 9.54
N SER A 58 -4.30 -8.86 10.47
CA SER A 58 -4.48 -9.25 11.87
C SER A 58 -3.52 -8.48 12.77
N THR A 59 -3.83 -8.43 14.07
CA THR A 59 -2.91 -7.88 15.08
C THR A 59 -1.60 -8.67 15.13
N THR A 60 -1.64 -9.95 14.77
CA THR A 60 -0.45 -10.80 14.70
C THR A 60 0.45 -10.41 13.52
N PHE A 61 -0.14 -9.96 12.40
CA PHE A 61 0.64 -9.43 11.27
C PHE A 61 1.43 -8.18 11.67
N VAL A 62 0.79 -7.25 12.41
CA VAL A 62 1.47 -6.05 12.95
C VAL A 62 2.56 -6.44 13.95
N SER A 63 2.29 -7.46 14.80
CA SER A 63 3.32 -8.02 15.69
C SER A 63 4.51 -8.61 14.90
N ALA A 64 4.23 -9.22 13.74
CA ALA A 64 5.27 -9.77 12.88
C ALA A 64 6.14 -8.66 12.24
N ILE A 65 5.54 -7.55 11.80
CA ILE A 65 6.29 -6.38 11.34
C ILE A 65 7.28 -5.92 12.42
N LEU A 66 6.79 -5.69 13.64
CA LEU A 66 7.64 -5.24 14.75
C LEU A 66 8.69 -6.31 15.13
N GLY A 67 8.35 -7.60 15.06
CA GLY A 67 9.27 -8.70 15.32
C GLY A 67 10.41 -8.78 14.31
N CYS A 68 10.12 -8.57 13.03
CA CYS A 68 11.15 -8.46 12.00
C CYS A 68 12.06 -7.24 12.24
N MET A 69 11.48 -6.09 12.62
CA MET A 69 12.27 -4.92 12.99
C MET A 69 13.23 -5.21 14.15
N ILE A 70 12.74 -5.81 15.24
CA ILE A 70 13.56 -6.16 16.40
C ILE A 70 14.69 -7.15 16.03
N ALA A 71 14.39 -8.10 15.11
CA ALA A 71 15.37 -9.05 14.59
C ALA A 71 16.32 -8.46 13.53
N GLU A 72 16.20 -7.16 13.25
CA GLU A 72 16.97 -6.44 12.21
C GLU A 72 16.86 -7.09 10.83
N ARG A 73 15.64 -7.57 10.48
CA ARG A 73 15.34 -8.19 9.19
C ARG A 73 14.39 -7.31 8.38
N MET A 74 14.71 -7.16 7.11
CA MET A 74 13.80 -6.58 6.14
C MET A 74 12.54 -7.46 6.04
N TYR A 75 11.35 -6.90 6.22
CA TYR A 75 10.12 -7.64 6.03
C TYR A 75 9.50 -7.39 4.65
N ILE A 76 8.75 -8.37 4.16
CA ILE A 76 8.06 -8.32 2.87
C ILE A 76 6.60 -8.70 3.11
N PRO A 77 5.67 -7.73 3.10
CA PRO A 77 4.28 -8.01 3.39
C PRO A 77 3.58 -8.59 2.16
N CYS A 78 2.92 -9.72 2.32
CA CYS A 78 2.06 -10.36 1.33
C CYS A 78 0.71 -10.70 1.96
N ASP A 79 -0.39 -10.21 1.40
CA ASP A 79 -1.72 -10.56 1.89
C ASP A 79 -2.19 -11.91 1.33
N GLU A 80 -3.31 -12.42 1.87
CA GLU A 80 -3.86 -13.73 1.52
C GLU A 80 -4.37 -13.85 0.08
N SER A 81 -4.58 -12.73 -0.63
CA SER A 81 -4.96 -12.71 -2.04
C SER A 81 -3.78 -12.97 -2.98
N CYS A 82 -2.54 -12.96 -2.44
CA CYS A 82 -1.35 -13.32 -3.19
C CYS A 82 -1.34 -14.83 -3.45
N PRO A 83 -1.40 -15.29 -4.73
CA PRO A 83 -1.32 -16.71 -5.04
C PRO A 83 -0.01 -17.34 -4.59
N GLU A 84 -0.01 -18.64 -4.24
CA GLU A 84 1.20 -19.32 -3.76
C GLU A 84 2.34 -19.31 -4.80
N MET A 85 2.02 -19.39 -6.09
CA MET A 85 3.02 -19.24 -7.16
C MET A 85 3.72 -17.88 -7.11
N ARG A 86 2.94 -16.81 -6.94
CA ARG A 86 3.48 -15.45 -6.80
C ARG A 86 4.28 -15.31 -5.50
N LEU A 87 3.81 -15.90 -4.41
CA LEU A 87 4.53 -15.91 -3.13
C LEU A 87 5.89 -16.60 -3.27
N ALA A 88 5.96 -17.74 -3.97
CA ALA A 88 7.22 -18.43 -4.27
C ALA A 88 8.18 -17.56 -5.08
N ASP A 89 7.67 -16.85 -6.10
CA ASP A 89 8.46 -15.90 -6.89
C ASP A 89 9.00 -14.74 -6.05
N ILE A 90 8.19 -14.19 -5.16
CA ILE A 90 8.59 -13.12 -4.22
C ILE A 90 9.69 -13.64 -3.29
N CYS A 91 9.54 -14.84 -2.71
CA CYS A 91 10.57 -15.46 -1.86
C CYS A 91 11.89 -15.64 -2.61
N ARG A 92 11.83 -16.13 -3.84
CA ARG A 92 13.02 -16.33 -4.68
C ARG A 92 13.69 -15.02 -5.06
N GLN A 93 12.92 -14.02 -5.53
CA GLN A 93 13.46 -12.71 -5.95
C GLN A 93 14.08 -11.94 -4.79
N SER A 94 13.50 -12.06 -3.59
CA SER A 94 13.99 -11.38 -2.40
C SER A 94 15.07 -12.14 -1.64
N ALA A 95 15.40 -13.37 -2.05
CA ALA A 95 16.24 -14.29 -1.29
C ALA A 95 15.74 -14.40 0.17
N ALA A 96 14.43 -14.54 0.36
CA ALA A 96 13.84 -14.63 1.68
C ALA A 96 14.39 -15.82 2.47
N ALA A 97 14.73 -15.58 3.74
CA ALA A 97 15.25 -16.62 4.63
C ALA A 97 14.14 -17.25 5.49
N ALA A 98 13.01 -16.57 5.64
CA ALA A 98 11.88 -17.06 6.41
C ALA A 98 10.55 -16.62 5.79
N VAL A 99 9.50 -17.43 6.01
CA VAL A 99 8.11 -17.08 5.75
C VAL A 99 7.33 -17.15 7.05
N ILE A 100 6.70 -16.07 7.45
CA ILE A 100 5.84 -15.98 8.63
C ILE A 100 4.40 -16.07 8.12
N SER A 101 3.65 -17.12 8.50
CA SER A 101 2.31 -17.37 7.95
C SER A 101 1.29 -17.71 9.02
N ASP A 102 0.03 -17.35 8.77
CA ASP A 102 -1.12 -17.73 9.61
C ASP A 102 -1.60 -19.18 9.33
N ARG A 103 -1.06 -19.82 8.29
CA ARG A 103 -1.40 -21.18 7.85
C ARG A 103 -0.18 -21.94 7.35
N PRO A 104 -0.24 -23.29 7.31
CA PRO A 104 0.78 -24.10 6.66
C PRO A 104 0.87 -23.77 5.17
N LEU A 105 2.08 -23.76 4.64
CA LEU A 105 2.42 -23.55 3.23
C LEU A 105 3.38 -24.63 2.78
N CYS A 106 3.37 -24.98 1.50
CA CYS A 106 4.30 -25.92 0.91
C CYS A 106 4.50 -25.62 -0.57
N PHE A 107 5.63 -25.04 -0.92
CA PHE A 107 6.07 -24.85 -2.32
C PHE A 107 7.56 -25.15 -2.46
N THR A 108 8.03 -25.30 -3.71
CA THR A 108 9.44 -25.63 -4.00
C THR A 108 10.37 -24.53 -3.47
N ASP A 109 11.49 -24.95 -2.85
CA ASP A 109 12.51 -24.07 -2.28
C ASP A 109 11.96 -23.08 -1.23
N MET A 110 10.94 -23.53 -0.47
CA MET A 110 10.33 -22.69 0.57
C MET A 110 11.34 -22.38 1.68
N PRO A 111 11.47 -21.08 2.08
CA PRO A 111 12.25 -20.70 3.25
C PRO A 111 11.72 -21.28 4.56
N ASP A 112 12.43 -21.07 5.67
CA ASP A 112 11.97 -21.49 7.00
C ASP A 112 10.56 -20.97 7.31
N LEU A 113 9.60 -21.88 7.55
CA LEU A 113 8.23 -21.52 7.87
C LEU A 113 8.05 -21.28 9.37
N ILE A 114 7.57 -20.09 9.74
CA ILE A 114 7.20 -19.72 11.11
C ILE A 114 5.70 -19.46 11.17
N LEU A 115 4.96 -20.36 11.81
CA LEU A 115 3.52 -20.14 11.99
C LEU A 115 3.26 -19.09 13.06
N THR A 116 2.30 -18.19 12.80
CA THR A 116 1.92 -17.10 13.71
C THR A 116 1.46 -17.60 15.08
N ALA A 117 0.89 -18.81 15.16
CA ALA A 117 0.54 -19.46 16.41
C ALA A 117 1.73 -19.65 17.37
N ALA A 118 2.96 -19.72 16.84
CA ALA A 118 4.16 -19.92 17.64
C ALA A 118 4.52 -18.69 18.52
N PHE A 119 4.07 -17.48 18.16
CA PHE A 119 4.37 -16.25 18.89
C PHE A 119 3.14 -15.42 19.26
N SER A 120 1.96 -15.72 18.72
CA SER A 120 0.70 -15.09 19.11
C SER A 120 0.27 -15.52 20.52
N GLY A 121 -0.32 -14.62 21.31
CA GLY A 121 -0.91 -14.95 22.60
C GLY A 121 -0.86 -13.81 23.62
N LYS A 122 -1.82 -13.79 24.57
CA LYS A 122 -2.01 -12.73 25.58
C LYS A 122 -1.02 -12.73 26.74
N LYS A 123 -0.08 -13.68 26.82
CA LYS A 123 0.88 -13.71 27.95
C LYS A 123 1.91 -12.59 27.75
N ARG A 124 1.95 -11.66 28.71
CA ARG A 124 3.06 -10.69 28.81
C ARG A 124 4.40 -11.45 28.81
N ALA A 125 5.26 -11.15 27.87
CA ALA A 125 6.65 -11.60 27.97
C ALA A 125 7.28 -10.90 29.19
N LYS A 126 8.03 -11.63 29.99
CA LYS A 126 8.98 -11.03 30.94
C LYS A 126 9.99 -10.27 30.07
N GLY A 127 10.15 -8.95 30.27
CA GLY A 127 11.19 -8.20 29.57
C GLY A 127 10.69 -7.13 28.56
N THR A 128 9.41 -6.74 28.54
CA THR A 128 8.93 -5.61 27.70
C THR A 128 9.66 -4.29 27.98
N ASN A 129 10.33 -4.16 29.15
CA ASN A 129 11.17 -3.01 29.48
C ASN A 129 12.56 -3.09 28.80
N GLU A 130 12.94 -4.22 28.21
CA GLU A 130 14.23 -4.48 27.56
C GLU A 130 14.13 -4.58 26.03
N LEU A 131 13.07 -4.00 25.44
CA LEU A 131 12.95 -3.94 23.98
C LEU A 131 14.20 -3.28 23.39
N PRO A 132 14.95 -3.96 22.52
CA PRO A 132 16.07 -3.36 21.83
C PRO A 132 15.59 -2.31 20.83
N VAL A 133 16.39 -1.28 20.61
CA VAL A 133 16.15 -0.34 19.52
C VAL A 133 16.75 -0.94 18.25
N PRO A 134 15.95 -1.18 17.20
CA PRO A 134 16.47 -1.72 15.95
C PRO A 134 17.38 -0.72 15.21
N HIS A 135 18.46 -1.21 14.62
CA HIS A 135 19.44 -0.42 13.84
C HIS A 135 19.58 -0.87 12.38
N HIS A 136 18.56 -1.51 11.85
CA HIS A 136 18.57 -2.02 10.47
C HIS A 136 18.61 -0.90 9.42
N LYS A 137 19.29 -1.17 8.28
CA LYS A 137 19.36 -0.25 7.15
C LYS A 137 18.10 -0.33 6.29
N MET A 138 17.66 -1.55 5.95
CA MET A 138 16.50 -1.83 5.10
C MET A 138 15.32 -2.25 5.97
N LEU A 139 14.19 -1.55 5.82
CA LEU A 139 13.01 -1.79 6.65
C LEU A 139 12.08 -2.82 6.00
N TYR A 140 11.62 -2.53 4.78
CA TYR A 140 10.71 -3.42 4.07
C TYR A 140 10.95 -3.40 2.56
N THR A 141 10.37 -4.38 1.88
CA THR A 141 10.18 -4.35 0.43
C THR A 141 8.72 -4.64 0.11
N ILE A 142 8.07 -3.72 -0.58
CA ILE A 142 6.74 -3.95 -1.18
C ILE A 142 6.93 -4.32 -2.64
N PHE A 143 6.29 -5.44 -3.03
CA PHE A 143 6.28 -5.86 -4.42
C PHE A 143 5.10 -5.21 -5.16
N THR A 144 5.43 -4.38 -6.13
CA THR A 144 4.46 -3.75 -7.04
C THR A 144 4.43 -4.50 -8.37
N SER A 145 3.39 -4.29 -9.16
CA SER A 145 3.35 -4.79 -10.54
C SER A 145 4.51 -4.23 -11.36
N GLY A 146 5.04 -5.04 -12.26
CA GLY A 146 6.18 -4.70 -13.09
C GLY A 146 5.84 -4.55 -14.57
N SER A 147 6.38 -3.53 -15.23
CA SER A 147 6.19 -3.29 -16.67
C SER A 147 6.80 -4.39 -17.56
N THR A 148 7.72 -5.20 -17.01
CA THR A 148 8.37 -6.32 -17.71
C THR A 148 7.65 -7.65 -17.54
N GLY A 149 6.49 -7.65 -16.85
CA GLY A 149 5.70 -8.86 -16.61
C GLY A 149 6.04 -9.62 -15.33
N GLU A 150 7.04 -9.17 -14.57
CA GLU A 150 7.37 -9.71 -13.26
C GLU A 150 7.22 -8.65 -12.16
N PRO A 151 6.82 -9.05 -10.93
CA PRO A 151 6.72 -8.11 -9.82
C PRO A 151 8.07 -7.42 -9.54
N LYS A 152 8.02 -6.11 -9.25
CA LYS A 152 9.18 -5.32 -8.87
C LYS A 152 9.19 -5.10 -7.36
N GLY A 153 10.25 -5.48 -6.68
CA GLY A 153 10.45 -5.16 -5.28
C GLY A 153 10.93 -3.72 -5.10
N VAL A 154 10.20 -2.94 -4.31
CA VAL A 154 10.54 -1.57 -3.90
C VAL A 154 11.08 -1.61 -2.49
N PRO A 155 12.41 -1.62 -2.29
CA PRO A 155 13.01 -1.66 -0.97
C PRO A 155 13.00 -0.26 -0.34
N ILE A 156 12.50 -0.16 0.89
CA ILE A 156 12.47 1.07 1.67
C ILE A 156 13.39 0.94 2.86
N SER A 157 14.29 1.91 2.99
CA SER A 157 15.25 1.98 4.10
C SER A 157 14.62 2.61 5.36
N ALA A 158 15.31 2.43 6.48
CA ALA A 158 14.97 3.12 7.71
C ALA A 158 15.08 4.66 7.57
N GLU A 159 15.97 5.16 6.72
CA GLU A 159 16.11 6.59 6.44
C GLU A 159 14.94 7.13 5.61
N ASN A 160 14.48 6.35 4.61
CA ASN A 160 13.29 6.74 3.84
C ASN A 160 12.05 6.83 4.75
N MET A 161 11.85 5.82 5.63
CA MET A 161 10.75 5.80 6.59
C MET A 161 10.86 6.95 7.61
N GLN A 162 12.06 7.27 8.08
CA GLN A 162 12.24 8.42 8.98
C GLN A 162 11.83 9.73 8.31
N SER A 163 12.25 9.95 7.06
CA SER A 163 11.87 11.14 6.29
C SER A 163 10.35 11.24 6.10
N PHE A 164 9.70 10.11 5.81
CA PHE A 164 8.24 10.06 5.74
C PHE A 164 7.59 10.38 7.09
N LEU A 165 8.10 9.83 8.20
CA LEU A 165 7.53 10.09 9.53
C LEU A 165 7.73 11.53 9.99
N ASP A 166 8.87 12.16 9.67
CA ASP A 166 9.11 13.56 9.94
C ASP A 166 8.05 14.44 9.23
N PHE A 167 7.70 14.10 7.99
CA PHE A 167 6.60 14.71 7.25
C PHE A 167 5.23 14.38 7.86
N ALA A 168 4.95 13.08 8.10
CA ALA A 168 3.64 12.63 8.58
C ALA A 168 3.28 13.23 9.96
N CYS A 169 4.27 13.44 10.82
CA CYS A 169 4.06 13.96 12.17
C CYS A 169 4.22 15.50 12.27
N SER A 170 4.58 16.17 11.18
CA SER A 170 4.64 17.64 11.18
C SER A 170 3.25 18.26 10.99
N ASP A 171 3.00 19.40 11.61
CA ASP A 171 1.74 20.15 11.47
C ASP A 171 1.50 20.62 10.03
N SER A 172 2.58 20.86 9.27
CA SER A 172 2.52 21.25 7.85
C SER A 172 2.47 20.06 6.89
N GLY A 173 2.58 18.83 7.40
CA GLY A 173 2.47 17.59 6.65
C GLY A 173 1.11 16.93 6.86
N LEU A 174 1.11 15.71 7.44
CA LEU A 174 -0.13 14.99 7.71
C LEU A 174 -0.67 15.23 9.14
N GLY A 175 0.11 15.81 10.05
CA GLY A 175 -0.32 16.22 11.39
C GLY A 175 -0.70 15.07 12.33
N PHE A 176 0.01 13.94 12.30
CA PHE A 176 -0.24 12.84 13.23
C PHE A 176 0.17 13.19 14.66
N THR A 177 -0.66 12.82 15.63
CA THR A 177 -0.44 13.06 17.06
C THR A 177 -0.61 11.78 17.89
N SER A 178 -0.18 11.84 19.18
CA SER A 178 -0.35 10.74 20.14
C SER A 178 -1.81 10.46 20.54
N ASN A 179 -2.70 11.41 20.27
CA ASN A 179 -4.13 11.29 20.57
C ASN A 179 -4.94 10.70 19.42
N ASP A 180 -4.30 10.43 18.28
CA ASP A 180 -5.03 9.93 17.14
C ASP A 180 -5.47 8.48 17.32
N ILE A 181 -6.71 8.22 16.91
CA ILE A 181 -7.27 6.92 16.63
C ILE A 181 -7.44 6.87 15.11
N THR A 182 -6.49 6.23 14.46
CA THR A 182 -6.39 6.22 12.99
C THR A 182 -7.12 5.01 12.42
N LEU A 183 -8.08 5.26 11.53
CA LEU A 183 -8.67 4.21 10.70
C LEU A 183 -7.89 4.11 9.39
N GLY A 184 -7.23 2.98 9.18
CA GLY A 184 -6.60 2.57 7.93
C GLY A 184 -7.42 1.49 7.23
N THR A 185 -7.50 1.59 5.91
CA THR A 185 -8.37 0.73 5.10
C THR A 185 -7.60 -0.14 4.11
N SER A 186 -6.30 0.10 3.98
CA SER A 186 -5.44 -0.60 3.03
C SER A 186 -5.01 -1.98 3.52
N VAL A 187 -4.83 -2.91 2.59
CA VAL A 187 -4.18 -4.21 2.86
C VAL A 187 -2.71 -3.98 3.23
N PHE A 188 -2.14 -4.87 4.04
CA PHE A 188 -0.79 -4.65 4.57
C PHE A 188 0.34 -4.86 3.55
N SER A 189 0.05 -5.47 2.42
CA SER A 189 0.94 -5.55 1.26
C SER A 189 1.00 -4.25 0.44
N PHE A 190 0.26 -3.21 0.83
CA PHE A 190 0.21 -1.92 0.17
C PHE A 190 0.84 -0.83 1.04
N ASP A 191 1.58 0.10 0.42
CA ASP A 191 2.38 1.12 1.13
C ASP A 191 1.54 2.12 1.94
N LEU A 192 0.29 2.37 1.55
CA LEU A 192 -0.62 3.21 2.32
C LEU A 192 -0.86 2.65 3.74
N SER A 193 -0.75 1.33 3.95
CA SER A 193 -0.79 0.74 5.29
C SER A 193 0.39 1.16 6.17
N CYS A 194 1.55 1.44 5.56
CA CYS A 194 2.70 1.97 6.29
C CYS A 194 2.42 3.38 6.82
N ALA A 195 1.66 4.19 6.05
CA ALA A 195 1.20 5.51 6.48
C ALA A 195 0.18 5.46 7.63
N ASP A 196 -0.44 4.31 7.88
CA ASP A 196 -1.33 4.10 9.02
C ASP A 196 -0.57 3.57 10.23
N ILE A 197 0.20 2.51 10.04
CA ILE A 197 0.83 1.72 11.11
C ILE A 197 1.96 2.52 11.77
N PHE A 198 2.93 3.00 10.98
CA PHE A 198 4.15 3.58 11.54
C PHE A 198 3.92 4.91 12.27
N PRO A 199 3.19 5.91 11.72
CA PRO A 199 2.91 7.14 12.45
C PRO A 199 2.10 6.90 13.72
N SER A 200 1.10 5.99 13.68
CA SER A 200 0.30 5.66 14.85
C SER A 200 1.15 5.04 15.96
N LEU A 201 1.96 4.03 15.64
CA LEU A 201 2.80 3.35 16.64
C LEU A 201 3.93 4.25 17.15
N ALA A 202 4.56 5.05 16.30
CA ALA A 202 5.66 5.93 16.68
C ALA A 202 5.22 7.04 17.63
N ASN A 203 4.00 7.56 17.45
CA ASN A 203 3.44 8.60 18.33
C ASN A 203 2.70 8.05 19.56
N GLY A 204 2.55 6.74 19.71
CA GLY A 204 1.75 6.16 20.80
C GLY A 204 0.25 6.32 20.60
N GLY A 205 -0.22 6.52 19.36
CA GLY A 205 -1.63 6.56 18.97
C GLY A 205 -2.28 5.16 18.94
N THR A 206 -3.46 5.05 18.37
CA THR A 206 -4.15 3.76 18.15
C THR A 206 -4.44 3.59 16.67
N PHE A 207 -4.12 2.43 16.12
CA PHE A 207 -4.43 2.06 14.75
C PHE A 207 -5.60 1.08 14.69
N ILE A 208 -6.60 1.37 13.86
CA ILE A 208 -7.73 0.48 13.56
C ILE A 208 -7.68 0.13 12.08
N SER A 209 -7.82 -1.15 11.74
CA SER A 209 -7.91 -1.58 10.35
C SER A 209 -9.20 -2.33 10.11
N VAL A 210 -9.93 -1.92 9.05
CA VAL A 210 -11.16 -2.57 8.59
C VAL A 210 -11.11 -2.84 7.09
N SER A 211 -11.81 -3.88 6.65
CA SER A 211 -11.99 -4.19 5.22
C SER A 211 -13.30 -3.63 4.68
N PRO A 212 -13.45 -3.54 3.34
CA PRO A 212 -14.74 -3.19 2.73
C PRO A 212 -15.88 -4.11 3.17
N GLU A 213 -15.61 -5.41 3.33
CA GLU A 213 -16.59 -6.43 3.72
C GLU A 213 -17.04 -6.23 5.16
N GLU A 214 -16.14 -5.82 6.06
CA GLU A 214 -16.45 -5.56 7.47
C GLU A 214 -17.42 -4.39 7.64
N LEU A 215 -17.45 -3.44 6.70
CA LEU A 215 -18.38 -2.29 6.74
C LEU A 215 -19.85 -2.69 6.59
N ALA A 216 -20.13 -3.92 6.14
CA ALA A 216 -21.50 -4.46 6.09
C ALA A 216 -22.05 -4.82 7.48
N TYR A 217 -21.18 -4.90 8.50
CA TYR A 217 -21.56 -5.32 9.85
C TYR A 217 -21.71 -4.11 10.80
N PRO A 218 -22.83 -4.00 11.54
CA PRO A 218 -23.08 -2.91 12.48
C PRO A 218 -22.01 -2.76 13.57
N GLU A 219 -21.40 -3.86 14.01
CA GLU A 219 -20.37 -3.90 15.05
C GLU A 219 -19.10 -3.15 14.60
N THR A 220 -18.79 -3.17 13.31
CA THR A 220 -17.66 -2.44 12.75
C THR A 220 -17.85 -0.93 12.93
N TRP A 221 -19.06 -0.43 12.70
CA TRP A 221 -19.36 0.99 12.89
C TRP A 221 -19.24 1.44 14.34
N GLN A 222 -19.58 0.58 15.29
CA GLN A 222 -19.34 0.85 16.72
C GLN A 222 -17.84 0.94 17.02
N THR A 223 -17.03 0.04 16.45
CA THR A 223 -15.57 0.02 16.63
C THR A 223 -14.91 1.29 16.10
N VAL A 224 -15.38 1.82 14.96
CA VAL A 224 -14.78 2.99 14.31
C VAL A 224 -15.46 4.32 14.69
N ARG A 225 -16.44 4.31 15.56
CA ARG A 225 -17.24 5.50 15.94
C ARG A 225 -16.39 6.67 16.44
N HIS A 226 -15.34 6.39 17.18
CA HIS A 226 -14.51 7.38 17.85
C HIS A 226 -13.14 7.59 17.19
N ILE A 227 -13.02 7.25 15.91
CA ILE A 227 -11.77 7.60 15.19
C ILE A 227 -11.63 9.12 15.07
N THR A 228 -10.40 9.58 15.15
CA THR A 228 -10.06 10.99 14.94
C THR A 228 -9.48 11.25 13.57
N ARG A 229 -8.97 10.19 12.93
CA ARG A 229 -8.29 10.23 11.63
C ARG A 229 -8.73 9.07 10.75
N LEU A 230 -8.92 9.37 9.47
CA LEU A 230 -9.19 8.39 8.42
C LEU A 230 -8.10 8.51 7.35
N ASN A 231 -7.42 7.41 7.02
CA ASN A 231 -6.57 7.36 5.84
C ASN A 231 -7.15 6.33 4.85
N CYS A 232 -7.36 6.74 3.62
CA CYS A 232 -7.96 5.86 2.62
C CYS A 232 -7.66 6.32 1.19
N THR A 233 -7.99 5.47 0.23
CA THR A 233 -8.04 5.92 -1.17
C THR A 233 -9.34 6.70 -1.44
N PRO A 234 -9.37 7.62 -2.41
CA PRO A 234 -10.60 8.28 -2.84
C PRO A 234 -11.74 7.33 -3.20
N THR A 235 -11.42 6.17 -3.77
CA THR A 235 -12.41 5.12 -4.05
C THR A 235 -13.03 4.57 -2.77
N PHE A 236 -12.21 4.30 -1.75
CA PHE A 236 -12.72 3.82 -0.46
C PHE A 236 -13.53 4.90 0.26
N LEU A 237 -13.12 6.16 0.20
CA LEU A 237 -13.90 7.28 0.73
C LEU A 237 -15.29 7.35 0.09
N ARG A 238 -15.39 7.16 -1.23
CA ARG A 238 -16.69 7.07 -1.92
C ARG A 238 -17.55 5.90 -1.41
N LEU A 239 -16.93 4.75 -1.14
CA LEU A 239 -17.61 3.58 -0.55
C LEU A 239 -18.15 3.91 0.84
N LEU A 240 -17.33 4.48 1.73
CA LEU A 240 -17.77 4.91 3.07
C LEU A 240 -18.98 5.86 2.99
N MET A 241 -18.98 6.79 2.04
CA MET A 241 -20.08 7.71 1.84
C MET A 241 -21.38 7.06 1.31
N THR A 242 -21.40 5.78 0.98
CA THR A 242 -22.66 5.05 0.74
C THR A 242 -23.34 4.63 2.02
N CYS A 243 -22.61 4.57 3.14
CA CYS A 243 -23.10 4.16 4.44
C CYS A 243 -23.65 5.39 5.22
N PRO A 244 -24.90 5.34 5.73
CA PRO A 244 -25.45 6.43 6.54
C PRO A 244 -24.65 6.72 7.81
N SER A 245 -24.08 5.70 8.44
CA SER A 245 -23.23 5.84 9.64
C SER A 245 -21.93 6.61 9.41
N PHE A 246 -21.52 6.83 8.17
CA PHE A 246 -20.37 7.69 7.86
C PHE A 246 -20.83 9.16 7.84
N SER A 247 -20.99 9.75 9.01
CA SER A 247 -21.45 11.14 9.20
C SER A 247 -20.92 11.72 10.51
N ALA A 248 -20.84 13.05 10.60
CA ALA A 248 -20.40 13.74 11.82
C ALA A 248 -21.30 13.47 13.04
N GLU A 249 -22.57 13.13 12.82
CA GLU A 249 -23.51 12.77 13.89
C GLU A 249 -23.10 11.44 14.52
N TYR A 250 -22.74 10.45 13.71
CA TYR A 250 -22.36 9.12 14.18
C TYR A 250 -20.90 9.02 14.59
N MET A 251 -19.99 9.74 13.89
CA MET A 251 -18.54 9.77 14.09
C MET A 251 -18.08 11.18 14.52
N PRO A 252 -18.45 11.61 15.75
CA PRO A 252 -18.28 13.01 16.17
C PRO A 252 -16.81 13.45 16.35
N ASP A 253 -15.90 12.48 16.48
CA ASP A 253 -14.50 12.73 16.81
C ASP A 253 -13.61 12.80 15.55
N LEU A 254 -14.15 12.53 14.34
CA LEU A 254 -13.37 12.60 13.10
C LEU A 254 -12.93 14.04 12.81
N LYS A 255 -11.63 14.28 12.87
CA LYS A 255 -10.98 15.58 12.64
C LYS A 255 -10.33 15.68 11.28
N THR A 256 -9.69 14.61 10.83
CA THR A 256 -8.88 14.63 9.59
C THR A 256 -9.16 13.39 8.74
N ALA A 257 -9.40 13.61 7.46
CA ALA A 257 -9.38 12.56 6.45
C ALA A 257 -8.24 12.80 5.46
N VAL A 258 -7.44 11.78 5.18
CA VAL A 258 -6.33 11.82 4.22
C VAL A 258 -6.67 10.88 3.06
N CYS A 259 -6.70 11.40 1.86
CA CYS A 259 -6.85 10.64 0.62
C CYS A 259 -5.51 10.53 -0.10
N CYS A 260 -5.10 9.32 -0.47
CA CYS A 260 -3.86 9.07 -1.22
C CYS A 260 -4.05 7.90 -2.20
N GLY A 261 -3.17 7.79 -3.20
CA GLY A 261 -3.09 6.65 -4.13
C GLY A 261 -3.90 6.79 -5.41
N GLU A 262 -4.93 7.64 -5.44
CA GLU A 262 -5.78 7.91 -6.61
C GLU A 262 -6.10 9.41 -6.71
N PRO A 263 -6.54 9.93 -7.88
CA PRO A 263 -7.02 11.29 -7.98
C PRO A 263 -8.26 11.53 -7.12
N LEU A 264 -8.21 12.50 -6.21
CA LEU A 264 -9.37 12.97 -5.45
C LEU A 264 -10.20 13.91 -6.33
N ARG A 265 -11.44 13.53 -6.64
CA ARG A 265 -12.34 14.36 -7.45
C ARG A 265 -13.04 15.41 -6.59
N ALA A 266 -13.23 16.61 -7.14
CA ALA A 266 -13.93 17.71 -6.49
C ALA A 266 -15.32 17.30 -5.95
N LYS A 267 -16.11 16.57 -6.74
CA LYS A 267 -17.42 16.02 -6.29
C LYS A 267 -17.31 15.11 -5.05
N THR A 268 -16.21 14.37 -4.90
CA THR A 268 -15.98 13.53 -3.72
C THR A 268 -15.71 14.40 -2.50
N ALA A 269 -14.90 15.45 -2.65
CA ALA A 269 -14.59 16.40 -1.58
C ALA A 269 -15.86 17.18 -1.13
N VAL A 270 -16.67 17.68 -2.06
CA VAL A 270 -17.96 18.34 -1.75
C VAL A 270 -18.87 17.42 -0.93
N ARG A 271 -19.01 16.15 -1.34
CA ARG A 271 -19.82 15.17 -0.60
C ARG A 271 -19.26 14.84 0.78
N PHE A 272 -17.93 14.83 0.94
CA PHE A 272 -17.30 14.65 2.24
C PHE A 272 -17.63 15.82 3.18
N PHE A 273 -17.44 17.07 2.76
CA PHE A 273 -17.74 18.24 3.58
C PHE A 273 -19.23 18.39 3.93
N ALA A 274 -20.14 17.92 3.04
CA ALA A 274 -21.56 17.85 3.37
C ALA A 274 -21.86 16.93 4.57
N ARG A 275 -21.02 15.93 4.84
CA ARG A 275 -21.15 14.99 5.96
C ARG A 275 -20.31 15.36 7.18
N PHE A 276 -19.13 15.95 6.95
CA PHE A 276 -18.14 16.33 7.96
C PHE A 276 -17.71 17.79 7.78
N PRO A 277 -18.59 18.77 8.05
CA PRO A 277 -18.33 20.17 7.73
C PRO A 277 -17.20 20.82 8.55
N LYS A 278 -16.75 20.16 9.61
CA LYS A 278 -15.65 20.63 10.51
C LYS A 278 -14.37 19.83 10.37
N ALA A 279 -14.37 18.75 9.60
CA ALA A 279 -13.19 17.92 9.44
C ALA A 279 -12.28 18.49 8.34
N HIS A 280 -10.97 18.29 8.51
CA HIS A 280 -9.96 18.59 7.49
C HIS A 280 -9.92 17.48 6.46
N LEU A 281 -9.79 17.83 5.19
CA LEU A 281 -9.58 16.88 4.10
C LEU A 281 -8.23 17.16 3.46
N LEU A 282 -7.29 16.22 3.57
CA LEU A 282 -5.99 16.27 2.95
C LEU A 282 -5.97 15.38 1.70
N ASN A 283 -5.49 15.93 0.59
CA ASN A 283 -5.20 15.17 -0.62
C ASN A 283 -3.68 14.99 -0.72
N ALA A 284 -3.20 13.76 -0.56
CA ALA A 284 -1.79 13.41 -0.50
C ALA A 284 -1.31 12.73 -1.78
N TYR A 285 -0.04 12.92 -2.10
CA TYR A 285 0.63 12.34 -3.26
C TYR A 285 1.97 11.73 -2.87
N GLY A 286 2.25 10.58 -3.45
CA GLY A 286 3.53 9.91 -3.44
C GLY A 286 3.45 8.56 -4.12
N PRO A 287 4.55 8.10 -4.76
CA PRO A 287 4.69 6.72 -5.23
C PRO A 287 5.27 5.84 -4.10
N THR A 288 5.12 4.53 -4.24
CA THR A 288 5.72 3.53 -3.33
C THR A 288 7.23 3.71 -3.22
N GLU A 289 7.88 4.11 -4.29
CA GLU A 289 9.30 4.39 -4.40
C GLU A 289 9.78 5.60 -3.56
N ALA A 290 8.83 6.34 -2.99
CA ALA A 290 9.12 7.45 -2.07
C ALA A 290 8.36 7.34 -0.74
N CYS A 291 8.15 6.11 -0.27
CA CYS A 291 7.58 5.80 1.04
C CYS A 291 6.14 6.29 1.23
N CYS A 292 5.24 5.97 0.28
CA CYS A 292 3.80 6.20 0.27
C CYS A 292 3.37 7.64 -0.08
N ALA A 293 3.74 8.64 0.73
CA ALA A 293 3.33 10.02 0.51
C ALA A 293 4.49 11.00 0.79
N VAL A 294 4.72 11.91 -0.15
CA VAL A 294 5.77 12.93 -0.02
C VAL A 294 5.21 14.33 0.11
N SER A 295 3.94 14.55 -0.21
CA SER A 295 3.27 15.83 -0.11
C SER A 295 1.79 15.67 0.17
N ALA A 296 1.17 16.71 0.71
CA ALA A 296 -0.28 16.81 0.89
C ALA A 296 -0.73 18.25 0.71
N SER A 297 -1.94 18.44 0.23
CA SER A 297 -2.65 19.72 0.24
C SER A 297 -3.92 19.60 1.04
N GLU A 298 -4.17 20.55 1.92
CA GLU A 298 -5.49 20.70 2.52
C GLU A 298 -6.48 21.25 1.49
N ILE A 299 -7.66 20.67 1.45
CA ILE A 299 -8.75 21.06 0.57
C ILE A 299 -9.75 21.87 1.39
N PHE A 300 -10.05 23.08 0.96
CA PHE A 300 -11.01 23.95 1.61
C PHE A 300 -12.33 23.98 0.83
N PRO A 301 -13.50 23.89 1.51
CA PRO A 301 -14.79 23.79 0.82
C PRO A 301 -15.08 24.96 -0.13
N ASP A 302 -14.63 26.18 0.22
CA ASP A 302 -14.81 27.42 -0.54
C ASP A 302 -13.84 27.57 -1.72
N GLU A 303 -12.77 26.76 -1.77
CA GLU A 303 -11.81 26.72 -2.88
C GLU A 303 -12.17 25.66 -3.94
N ILE A 304 -13.21 24.82 -3.71
CA ILE A 304 -13.53 23.73 -4.63
C ILE A 304 -14.22 24.25 -5.88
N ASN A 305 -13.55 24.09 -7.03
CA ASN A 305 -14.15 24.22 -8.35
C ASN A 305 -14.35 22.83 -8.97
N GLU A 306 -15.61 22.42 -9.20
CA GLU A 306 -15.91 21.07 -9.73
C GLU A 306 -15.38 20.82 -11.15
N ALA A 307 -15.00 21.86 -11.88
CA ALA A 307 -14.44 21.77 -13.22
C ALA A 307 -12.91 21.59 -13.22
N GLU A 308 -12.25 21.69 -12.06
CA GLU A 308 -10.79 21.67 -11.94
C GLU A 308 -10.29 20.48 -11.13
N ASP A 309 -9.02 20.12 -11.35
CA ASP A 309 -8.33 19.14 -10.51
C ASP A 309 -8.01 19.74 -9.15
N LEU A 310 -8.07 18.91 -8.10
CA LEU A 310 -7.66 19.33 -6.76
C LEU A 310 -6.14 19.20 -6.59
N PRO A 311 -5.49 20.12 -5.86
CA PRO A 311 -4.07 19.98 -5.54
C PRO A 311 -3.83 18.75 -4.67
N CYS A 312 -2.65 18.13 -4.85
CA CYS A 312 -2.25 16.94 -4.08
C CYS A 312 -0.92 17.11 -3.36
N GLY A 313 -0.39 18.33 -3.28
CA GLY A 313 0.83 18.61 -2.54
C GLY A 313 1.09 20.10 -2.36
N ASP A 314 1.65 20.46 -1.22
CA ASP A 314 2.38 21.69 -1.00
C ASP A 314 3.87 21.37 -1.12
N ILE A 315 4.53 21.90 -2.16
CA ILE A 315 5.93 21.57 -2.44
C ILE A 315 6.91 22.14 -1.40
N LYS A 316 6.52 23.17 -0.64
CA LYS A 316 7.37 23.76 0.40
C LYS A 316 7.45 22.90 1.65
N ASN A 317 6.36 22.17 1.93
CA ASN A 317 6.20 21.34 3.11
C ASN A 317 6.32 19.84 2.79
N ALA A 318 6.83 19.48 1.61
CA ALA A 318 6.98 18.11 1.19
C ALA A 318 8.13 17.38 1.92
N ALA A 319 8.04 16.04 2.00
CA ALA A 319 9.07 15.17 2.58
C ALA A 319 10.38 15.16 1.76
N CYS A 320 10.31 15.57 0.49
CA CYS A 320 11.44 15.65 -0.43
C CYS A 320 11.25 16.80 -1.42
N GLU A 321 12.28 17.11 -2.18
CA GLU A 321 12.19 18.07 -3.27
C GLU A 321 11.30 17.53 -4.39
N ILE A 322 10.35 18.35 -4.84
CA ILE A 322 9.42 18.05 -5.94
C ILE A 322 9.60 19.10 -7.02
N PHE A 323 9.87 18.66 -8.24
CA PHE A 323 10.01 19.54 -9.40
C PHE A 323 9.50 18.85 -10.67
N LEU A 324 9.37 19.61 -11.77
CA LEU A 324 8.96 19.08 -13.06
C LEU A 324 10.17 18.86 -13.98
N GLY A 325 10.27 17.66 -14.51
CA GLY A 325 11.23 17.29 -15.55
C GLY A 325 10.69 17.49 -16.97
N GLU A 326 11.26 16.76 -17.91
CA GLU A 326 10.78 16.75 -19.30
C GLU A 326 9.33 16.27 -19.39
N ASN A 327 8.57 16.79 -20.34
CA ASN A 327 7.14 16.49 -20.55
C ASN A 327 6.26 16.79 -19.32
N ASN A 328 6.71 17.64 -18.40
CA ASN A 328 6.07 17.91 -17.10
C ASN A 328 5.97 16.66 -16.23
N GLU A 329 6.93 15.75 -16.31
CA GLU A 329 7.03 14.62 -15.41
C GLU A 329 7.34 15.10 -13.98
N ILE A 330 6.62 14.57 -12.99
CA ILE A 330 6.92 14.85 -11.59
C ILE A 330 8.20 14.10 -11.20
N MET A 331 9.19 14.87 -10.73
CA MET A 331 10.48 14.37 -10.27
C MET A 331 10.59 14.52 -8.76
N LEU A 332 11.12 13.50 -8.10
CA LEU A 332 11.35 13.49 -6.65
C LEU A 332 12.83 13.33 -6.34
N ARG A 333 13.36 14.10 -5.39
CA ARG A 333 14.75 14.00 -4.94
C ARG A 333 14.86 14.22 -3.44
N GLY A 334 15.51 13.32 -2.73
CA GLY A 334 15.75 13.45 -1.29
C GLY A 334 15.65 12.14 -0.53
N LYS A 335 15.63 12.25 0.79
CA LYS A 335 15.72 11.09 1.71
C LYS A 335 14.51 10.17 1.69
N SER A 336 13.35 10.62 1.24
CA SER A 336 12.17 9.76 1.08
C SER A 336 12.29 8.81 -0.11
N VAL A 337 13.14 9.14 -1.10
CA VAL A 337 13.29 8.40 -2.34
C VAL A 337 14.13 7.13 -2.10
N PHE A 338 13.65 6.00 -2.59
CA PHE A 338 14.35 4.71 -2.48
C PHE A 338 15.67 4.67 -3.28
N GLY A 339 16.49 3.65 -3.02
CA GLY A 339 17.79 3.49 -3.72
C GLY A 339 17.73 2.76 -5.06
N GLY A 340 16.54 2.36 -5.52
CA GLY A 340 16.34 1.54 -6.73
C GLY A 340 15.63 0.24 -6.43
N TYR A 341 15.12 -0.43 -7.48
CA TYR A 341 14.39 -1.69 -7.34
C TYR A 341 15.30 -2.86 -6.95
N LEU A 342 14.73 -3.80 -6.23
CA LEU A 342 15.41 -5.03 -5.85
C LEU A 342 15.82 -5.82 -7.12
N ASN A 343 17.08 -6.22 -7.19
CA ASN A 343 17.65 -6.99 -8.32
C ASN A 343 17.50 -6.33 -9.69
N ALA A 344 17.28 -5.01 -9.77
CA ALA A 344 17.20 -4.32 -11.06
C ALA A 344 18.59 -4.21 -11.72
N PRO A 345 18.72 -4.52 -13.03
CA PRO A 345 19.99 -4.45 -13.75
C PRO A 345 20.47 -3.02 -13.98
N GLN A 346 19.57 -2.05 -13.94
CA GLN A 346 19.87 -0.63 -14.12
C GLN A 346 19.16 0.22 -13.08
N SER A 347 19.84 1.25 -12.60
CA SER A 347 19.24 2.21 -11.67
C SER A 347 18.20 3.07 -12.40
N VAL A 348 17.01 3.19 -11.79
CA VAL A 348 15.99 4.15 -12.23
C VAL A 348 16.21 5.53 -11.64
N ILE A 349 17.10 5.63 -10.64
CA ILE A 349 17.53 6.90 -10.06
C ILE A 349 18.50 7.56 -11.01
N ARG A 350 18.24 8.81 -11.38
CA ARG A 350 19.11 9.60 -12.26
C ARG A 350 20.44 9.94 -11.56
N PRO A 351 21.48 10.33 -12.31
CA PRO A 351 22.78 10.68 -11.72
C PRO A 351 22.72 11.85 -10.71
N ASP A 352 21.73 12.73 -10.80
CA ASP A 352 21.49 13.83 -9.87
C ASP A 352 20.73 13.42 -8.60
N GLY A 353 20.42 12.11 -8.45
CA GLY A 353 19.67 11.55 -7.32
C GLY A 353 18.15 11.67 -7.47
N SER A 354 17.64 12.15 -8.58
CA SER A 354 16.19 12.29 -8.80
C SER A 354 15.55 11.00 -9.33
N TYR A 355 14.30 10.77 -8.93
CA TYR A 355 13.44 9.68 -9.36
C TYR A 355 12.35 10.19 -10.30
N PRO A 356 12.26 9.68 -11.53
CA PRO A 356 11.18 9.97 -12.45
C PRO A 356 9.96 9.11 -12.09
N THR A 357 8.85 9.76 -11.72
CA THR A 357 7.67 9.03 -11.18
C THR A 357 6.82 8.38 -12.26
N GLY A 358 6.94 8.81 -13.51
CA GLY A 358 6.02 8.48 -14.60
C GLY A 358 4.67 9.20 -14.50
N ASP A 359 4.46 10.05 -13.47
CA ASP A 359 3.28 10.89 -13.35
C ASP A 359 3.52 12.26 -14.00
N LYS A 360 2.58 12.72 -14.81
CA LYS A 360 2.56 14.08 -15.37
C LYS A 360 1.87 15.02 -14.39
N GLY A 361 2.50 16.17 -14.12
CA GLY A 361 1.97 17.15 -13.18
C GLY A 361 2.08 18.59 -13.67
N ARG A 362 1.57 19.49 -12.84
CA ARG A 362 1.82 20.93 -12.90
C ARG A 362 2.04 21.47 -11.49
N ILE A 363 2.79 22.55 -11.37
CA ILE A 363 3.01 23.27 -10.12
C ILE A 363 2.51 24.70 -10.31
N GLU A 364 1.55 25.10 -9.51
CA GLU A 364 0.95 26.43 -9.54
C GLU A 364 0.86 26.99 -8.13
N ASN A 365 1.40 28.18 -7.92
CA ASN A 365 1.41 28.88 -6.62
C ASN A 365 1.97 28.00 -5.46
N GLY A 366 2.96 27.13 -5.77
CA GLY A 366 3.56 26.22 -4.79
C GLY A 366 2.73 24.94 -4.53
N ARG A 367 1.58 24.77 -5.18
CA ARG A 367 0.75 23.57 -5.10
C ARG A 367 1.02 22.62 -6.27
N LEU A 368 1.18 21.34 -5.97
CA LEU A 368 1.35 20.27 -6.94
C LEU A 368 -0.03 19.72 -7.37
N TYR A 369 -0.18 19.48 -8.67
CA TYR A 369 -1.32 18.80 -9.26
C TYR A 369 -0.82 17.61 -10.07
N CYS A 370 -1.32 16.40 -9.78
CA CYS A 370 -1.07 15.20 -10.57
C CYS A 370 -2.18 15.06 -11.63
N ILE A 371 -1.81 15.16 -12.91
CA ILE A 371 -2.77 15.26 -14.04
C ILE A 371 -3.07 13.89 -14.62
N SER A 372 -2.02 13.13 -14.95
CA SER A 372 -2.14 11.85 -15.66
C SER A 372 -0.88 11.01 -15.51
N ARG A 373 -0.90 9.79 -16.06
CA ARG A 373 0.30 8.96 -16.22
C ARG A 373 0.91 9.15 -17.60
N LEU A 374 2.23 9.06 -17.67
CA LEU A 374 3.00 9.04 -18.93
C LEU A 374 3.13 7.62 -19.49
N ASP A 375 2.90 6.60 -18.67
CA ASP A 375 2.96 5.19 -19.01
C ASP A 375 1.56 4.51 -19.04
N GLY A 376 1.52 3.21 -19.31
CA GLY A 376 0.28 2.43 -19.39
C GLY A 376 -0.26 1.94 -18.03
N MET A 377 0.31 2.36 -16.90
CA MET A 377 -0.08 1.91 -15.59
C MET A 377 -1.52 2.33 -15.24
N ILE A 378 -2.28 1.44 -14.63
CA ILE A 378 -3.66 1.65 -14.20
C ILE A 378 -3.70 1.75 -12.68
N LYS A 379 -4.35 2.79 -12.15
CA LYS A 379 -4.74 2.86 -10.73
C LYS A 379 -6.20 2.40 -10.61
N TYR A 380 -6.43 1.24 -9.98
CA TYR A 380 -7.76 0.63 -9.85
C TYR A 380 -8.00 0.16 -8.42
N LYS A 381 -9.05 0.66 -7.79
CA LYS A 381 -9.38 0.39 -6.36
C LYS A 381 -8.21 0.65 -5.40
N GLY A 382 -7.38 1.64 -5.71
CA GLY A 382 -6.17 1.96 -4.95
C GLY A 382 -4.93 1.16 -5.33
N TYR A 383 -5.08 0.09 -6.09
CA TYR A 383 -3.94 -0.73 -6.54
C TYR A 383 -3.25 -0.12 -7.76
N ARG A 384 -1.92 -0.19 -7.75
CA ARG A 384 -1.07 0.13 -8.90
C ARG A 384 -0.91 -1.12 -9.76
N ILE A 385 -1.42 -1.07 -10.99
CA ILE A 385 -1.45 -2.22 -11.91
C ILE A 385 -0.72 -1.85 -13.19
N GLU A 386 0.40 -2.49 -13.43
CA GLU A 386 1.12 -2.41 -14.72
C GLU A 386 0.45 -3.36 -15.71
N THR A 387 -0.03 -2.82 -16.81
CA THR A 387 -0.73 -3.62 -17.84
C THR A 387 0.13 -4.74 -18.38
N GLY A 388 1.44 -4.49 -18.51
CA GLY A 388 2.41 -5.46 -19.02
C GLY A 388 2.52 -6.74 -18.18
N GLU A 389 2.25 -6.70 -16.88
CA GLU A 389 2.27 -7.90 -16.05
C GLU A 389 1.10 -8.84 -16.39
N ILE A 390 -0.10 -8.28 -16.57
CA ILE A 390 -1.27 -9.06 -16.98
C ILE A 390 -1.10 -9.56 -18.41
N GLU A 391 -0.58 -8.72 -19.33
CA GLU A 391 -0.30 -9.08 -20.71
C GLU A 391 0.72 -10.23 -20.79
N SER A 392 1.81 -10.14 -20.02
CA SER A 392 2.84 -11.18 -19.94
C SER A 392 2.29 -12.50 -19.36
N ALA A 393 1.50 -12.42 -18.27
CA ALA A 393 0.87 -13.58 -17.68
C ALA A 393 -0.11 -14.26 -18.67
N ALA A 394 -0.90 -13.47 -19.41
CA ALA A 394 -1.83 -14.00 -20.42
C ALA A 394 -1.09 -14.72 -21.56
N CYS A 395 0.07 -14.20 -21.99
CA CYS A 395 0.89 -14.83 -23.04
C CYS A 395 1.54 -16.16 -22.59
N ARG A 396 1.53 -16.50 -21.29
CA ARG A 396 1.96 -17.83 -20.81
C ARG A 396 0.88 -18.89 -21.02
N PHE A 397 -0.37 -18.49 -21.26
CA PHE A 397 -1.45 -19.42 -21.53
C PHE A 397 -1.26 -20.05 -22.92
N PRO A 398 -1.41 -21.40 -23.07
CA PRO A 398 -1.23 -22.05 -24.37
C PRO A 398 -2.12 -21.46 -25.46
N ASN A 399 -1.52 -21.20 -26.62
CA ASN A 399 -2.19 -20.65 -27.81
C ASN A 399 -2.61 -19.15 -27.70
N VAL A 400 -2.16 -18.41 -26.69
CA VAL A 400 -2.23 -16.95 -26.68
C VAL A 400 -0.94 -16.39 -27.25
N ASP A 401 -1.01 -15.75 -28.40
CA ASP A 401 0.14 -15.23 -29.13
C ASP A 401 0.52 -13.82 -28.69
N ALA A 402 -0.47 -13.02 -28.29
CA ALA A 402 -0.31 -11.68 -27.76
C ALA A 402 -1.50 -11.31 -26.86
N ALA A 403 -1.30 -10.31 -26.02
CA ALA A 403 -2.35 -9.79 -25.14
C ALA A 403 -2.27 -8.26 -25.05
N LYS A 404 -3.43 -7.61 -24.88
CA LYS A 404 -3.52 -6.16 -24.65
C LYS A 404 -4.45 -5.87 -23.49
N VAL A 405 -3.98 -5.07 -22.55
CA VAL A 405 -4.74 -4.65 -21.39
C VAL A 405 -5.05 -3.16 -21.44
N THR A 406 -6.29 -2.80 -21.15
CA THR A 406 -6.73 -1.41 -21.10
C THR A 406 -7.64 -1.16 -19.90
N ALA A 407 -7.65 0.08 -19.40
CA ALA A 407 -8.58 0.50 -18.37
C ALA A 407 -9.99 0.70 -18.94
N VAL A 408 -10.99 0.13 -18.31
CA VAL A 408 -12.40 0.46 -18.55
C VAL A 408 -12.74 1.68 -17.70
N ARG A 409 -13.13 2.78 -18.34
CA ARG A 409 -13.40 4.06 -17.66
C ARG A 409 -14.88 4.43 -17.81
N ASP A 410 -15.40 5.11 -16.79
CA ASP A 410 -16.73 5.72 -16.86
C ASP A 410 -16.68 7.11 -17.52
N SER A 411 -17.86 7.78 -17.60
CA SER A 411 -18.00 9.12 -18.18
C SER A 411 -17.23 10.22 -17.43
N SER A 412 -16.85 9.98 -16.18
CA SER A 412 -16.00 10.88 -15.36
C SER A 412 -14.52 10.60 -15.50
N GLY A 413 -14.14 9.57 -16.28
CA GLY A 413 -12.76 9.14 -16.48
C GLY A 413 -12.22 8.23 -15.38
N ASP A 414 -13.04 7.87 -14.39
CA ASP A 414 -12.63 6.94 -13.32
C ASP A 414 -12.55 5.51 -13.84
N VAL A 415 -11.52 4.78 -13.38
CA VAL A 415 -11.35 3.37 -13.75
C VAL A 415 -12.39 2.53 -13.02
N ARG A 416 -13.17 1.75 -13.80
CA ARG A 416 -14.23 0.84 -13.33
C ARG A 416 -13.88 -0.62 -13.51
N GLY A 417 -12.83 -0.90 -14.25
CA GLY A 417 -12.39 -2.26 -14.50
C GLY A 417 -11.17 -2.33 -15.39
N ILE A 418 -10.77 -3.55 -15.67
CA ILE A 418 -9.66 -3.91 -16.53
C ILE A 418 -10.20 -4.76 -17.67
N LYS A 419 -9.91 -4.40 -18.90
CA LYS A 419 -10.24 -5.19 -20.09
C LYS A 419 -8.97 -5.85 -20.62
N LEU A 420 -9.02 -7.17 -20.79
CA LEU A 420 -8.01 -7.97 -21.47
C LEU A 420 -8.53 -8.38 -22.86
N THR A 421 -7.78 -8.12 -23.90
CA THR A 421 -7.97 -8.69 -25.23
C THR A 421 -6.81 -9.66 -25.50
N ALA A 422 -7.11 -10.96 -25.61
CA ALA A 422 -6.14 -11.99 -25.93
C ALA A 422 -6.22 -12.35 -27.43
N PHE A 423 -5.10 -12.36 -28.11
CA PHE A 423 -4.98 -12.66 -29.53
C PHE A 423 -4.55 -14.11 -29.69
N CYS A 424 -5.39 -14.90 -30.32
CA CYS A 424 -5.24 -16.36 -30.44
C CYS A 424 -5.44 -16.80 -31.90
N ASN A 425 -4.93 -18.00 -32.24
CA ASN A 425 -5.30 -18.64 -33.48
C ASN A 425 -6.77 -19.12 -33.40
N GLU A 426 -7.51 -19.07 -34.52
CA GLU A 426 -8.93 -19.52 -34.60
C GLU A 426 -9.20 -20.93 -34.06
N LYS A 427 -8.23 -21.84 -34.17
CA LYS A 427 -8.33 -23.22 -33.71
C LYS A 427 -7.85 -23.46 -32.27
N SER A 428 -7.57 -22.38 -31.53
CA SER A 428 -6.89 -22.45 -30.23
C SER A 428 -7.72 -23.09 -29.11
N GLY A 429 -9.05 -23.01 -29.20
CA GLY A 429 -9.95 -23.47 -28.11
C GLY A 429 -9.87 -22.62 -26.84
N VAL A 430 -9.18 -21.45 -26.86
CA VAL A 430 -9.06 -20.52 -25.73
C VAL A 430 -10.42 -19.89 -25.46
N SER A 431 -10.85 -19.92 -24.21
CA SER A 431 -12.07 -19.24 -23.76
C SER A 431 -11.74 -18.17 -22.69
N PRO A 432 -12.57 -17.13 -22.54
CA PRO A 432 -12.39 -16.16 -21.44
C PRO A 432 -12.31 -16.83 -20.07
N ALA A 433 -13.14 -17.84 -19.81
CA ALA A 433 -13.18 -18.53 -18.52
C ALA A 433 -11.89 -19.33 -18.25
N SER A 434 -11.38 -20.07 -19.26
CA SER A 434 -10.13 -20.83 -19.11
C SER A 434 -8.93 -19.91 -18.91
N LEU A 435 -8.89 -18.76 -19.62
CA LEU A 435 -7.82 -17.78 -19.46
C LEU A 435 -7.86 -17.12 -18.10
N ILE A 436 -9.03 -16.70 -17.61
CA ILE A 436 -9.16 -16.12 -16.25
C ILE A 436 -8.80 -17.14 -15.18
N GLY A 437 -9.23 -18.41 -15.30
CA GLY A 437 -8.84 -19.48 -14.38
C GLY A 437 -7.32 -19.64 -14.29
N PHE A 438 -6.63 -19.63 -15.42
CA PHE A 438 -5.18 -19.67 -15.47
C PHE A 438 -4.54 -18.42 -14.82
N LEU A 439 -5.02 -17.23 -15.17
CA LEU A 439 -4.48 -15.98 -14.59
C LEU A 439 -4.62 -15.93 -13.07
N SER A 440 -5.68 -16.51 -12.51
CA SER A 440 -5.89 -16.53 -11.05
C SER A 440 -4.86 -17.37 -10.28
N GLU A 441 -4.11 -18.25 -10.96
CA GLU A 441 -3.00 -19.00 -10.36
C GLU A 441 -1.74 -18.13 -10.16
N TYR A 442 -1.60 -17.06 -10.93
CA TYR A 442 -0.39 -16.19 -10.97
C TYR A 442 -0.63 -14.78 -10.48
N LEU A 443 -1.83 -14.23 -10.70
CA LEU A 443 -2.16 -12.84 -10.42
C LEU A 443 -3.10 -12.71 -9.21
N PRO A 444 -2.90 -11.71 -8.34
CA PRO A 444 -3.84 -11.39 -7.29
C PRO A 444 -5.22 -11.00 -7.87
N GLU A 445 -6.28 -11.19 -7.10
CA GLU A 445 -7.66 -10.94 -7.54
C GLU A 445 -7.87 -9.52 -8.12
N TYR A 446 -7.26 -8.50 -7.53
CA TYR A 446 -7.39 -7.10 -7.99
C TYR A 446 -6.78 -6.84 -9.38
N MET A 447 -5.91 -7.72 -9.87
CA MET A 447 -5.31 -7.66 -11.21
C MET A 447 -6.11 -8.45 -12.25
N LEU A 448 -7.05 -9.29 -11.84
CA LEU A 448 -7.84 -10.08 -12.78
C LEU A 448 -8.73 -9.19 -13.63
N PRO A 449 -8.76 -9.41 -14.96
CA PRO A 449 -9.61 -8.64 -15.87
C PRO A 449 -11.09 -8.77 -15.51
N THR A 450 -11.80 -7.64 -15.48
CA THR A 450 -13.26 -7.59 -15.33
C THR A 450 -14.00 -7.88 -16.64
N GLN A 451 -13.30 -7.73 -17.76
CA GLN A 451 -13.78 -8.03 -19.10
C GLN A 451 -12.67 -8.73 -19.87
N THR A 452 -13.00 -9.85 -20.53
CA THR A 452 -12.04 -10.61 -21.32
C THR A 452 -12.63 -10.89 -22.71
N GLU A 453 -11.88 -10.55 -23.73
CA GLU A 453 -12.22 -10.75 -25.13
C GLU A 453 -11.14 -11.62 -25.79
N ILE A 454 -11.57 -12.62 -26.55
CA ILE A 454 -10.69 -13.43 -27.40
C ILE A 454 -10.81 -12.89 -28.83
N SER A 455 -9.70 -12.47 -29.38
CA SER A 455 -9.62 -11.97 -30.74
C SER A 455 -8.76 -12.89 -31.60
N HIS A 456 -9.09 -13.02 -32.87
CA HIS A 456 -8.30 -13.83 -33.80
C HIS A 456 -7.17 -13.01 -34.43
N ASN A 457 -6.07 -13.67 -34.82
CA ASN A 457 -4.79 -13.05 -35.17
C ASN A 457 -4.78 -12.11 -36.40
N GLU A 458 -5.90 -11.85 -37.04
CA GLU A 458 -6.04 -10.91 -38.17
C GLU A 458 -5.63 -9.46 -37.81
N HIS A 459 -5.54 -9.13 -36.51
CA HIS A 459 -5.16 -7.81 -36.02
C HIS A 459 -3.67 -7.67 -35.65
N LEU A 460 -2.86 -8.73 -35.85
CA LEU A 460 -1.42 -8.64 -35.64
C LEU A 460 -0.69 -8.23 -36.93
N THR A 461 0.36 -7.44 -36.78
CA THR A 461 1.31 -7.20 -37.89
C THR A 461 2.14 -8.45 -38.13
N ALA A 462 2.80 -8.56 -39.30
CA ALA A 462 3.74 -9.65 -39.58
C ALA A 462 4.90 -9.76 -38.57
N SER A 463 5.17 -8.71 -37.77
CA SER A 463 6.14 -8.70 -36.68
C SER A 463 5.54 -8.97 -35.30
N GLY A 464 4.27 -9.43 -35.22
CA GLY A 464 3.58 -9.78 -33.97
C GLY A 464 3.12 -8.57 -33.12
N LYS A 465 3.15 -7.35 -33.66
CA LYS A 465 2.63 -6.17 -32.99
C LYS A 465 1.15 -5.99 -33.30
N ILE A 466 0.38 -5.58 -32.30
CA ILE A 466 -1.04 -5.23 -32.47
C ILE A 466 -1.15 -4.02 -33.41
N LYS A 467 -1.98 -4.12 -34.46
CA LYS A 467 -2.25 -3.05 -35.42
C LYS A 467 -2.97 -1.87 -34.78
#